data_ce1e49b21bb3b183592fc4eec05d5f3e
#
_entry.id   ce1e49b21bb3b183592fc4eec05d5f3e
#
_cell.length_a   1.000
_cell.length_b   1.000
_cell.length_c   1.000
_cell.angle_alpha   90.00
_cell.angle_beta   90.00
_cell.angle_gamma   90.00
#
_symmetry.space_group_name_H-M   'P 1'
#
loop_
_entity.id
_entity.type
_entity.pdbx_description
1 polymer ?
#
loop_
_entity_poly.entity_id
_entity_poly.type
_entity_poly.pdbx_seq_one_letter_code
_entity_poly.pdbx_strand_id
1 'polypeptide(L)'
;MTRVYLLLSYLPLNFLYILSSFVSIFLPHVYRRKVVKKNLVNSFPNISKFELENLIGNFYAHFCDIFFETIKSYSISSKELKKRVIFSDIDELNHKLEKKEKVLVLTSHQCN
;
A
#
# COMPACT_ATOMS: atom_id res chain seq x y z
N MET A 1 -2.20 -9.01 20.74
CA MET A 1 -2.50 -8.48 19.39
C MET A 1 -1.65 -9.10 18.30
N THR A 2 -0.37 -9.30 18.48
CA THR A 2 0.59 -9.84 17.48
C THR A 2 0.20 -11.19 16.86
N ARG A 3 -0.42 -12.10 17.63
CA ARG A 3 -0.80 -13.44 17.16
C ARG A 3 -1.90 -13.45 16.09
N VAL A 4 -2.85 -12.49 16.15
CA VAL A 4 -3.93 -12.39 15.16
C VAL A 4 -3.40 -11.95 13.79
N TYR A 5 -2.52 -10.94 13.77
CA TYR A 5 -1.88 -10.50 12.51
C TYR A 5 -1.04 -11.60 11.88
N LEU A 6 -0.32 -12.36 12.73
CA LEU A 6 0.47 -13.49 12.26
C LEU A 6 -0.42 -14.58 11.64
N LEU A 7 -1.52 -14.95 12.28
CA LEU A 7 -2.48 -15.92 11.72
C LEU A 7 -3.08 -15.42 10.40
N LEU A 8 -3.49 -14.17 10.34
CA LEU A 8 -4.01 -13.57 9.11
C LEU A 8 -2.97 -13.56 7.97
N SER A 9 -1.68 -13.36 8.29
CA SER A 9 -0.63 -13.30 7.28
C SER A 9 -0.44 -14.64 6.54
N TYR A 10 -0.80 -15.78 7.13
CA TYR A 10 -0.72 -17.07 6.46
C TYR A 10 -1.81 -17.30 5.42
N LEU A 11 -2.87 -16.50 5.42
CA LEU A 11 -3.91 -16.60 4.40
C LEU A 11 -3.35 -16.28 2.99
N PRO A 12 -3.91 -16.90 1.94
CA PRO A 12 -3.58 -16.54 0.57
C PRO A 12 -3.84 -15.06 0.30
N LEU A 13 -2.99 -14.41 -0.48
CA LEU A 13 -3.10 -12.96 -0.73
C LEU A 13 -4.44 -12.60 -1.39
N ASN A 14 -4.94 -13.43 -2.31
CA ASN A 14 -6.24 -13.21 -2.94
C ASN A 14 -7.38 -13.17 -1.91
N PHE A 15 -7.29 -13.98 -0.86
CA PHE A 15 -8.27 -13.95 0.22
C PHE A 15 -8.15 -12.66 1.06
N LEU A 16 -6.94 -12.19 1.29
CA LEU A 16 -6.70 -10.91 1.97
C LEU A 16 -7.27 -9.74 1.19
N TYR A 17 -7.19 -9.75 -0.16
CA TYR A 17 -7.82 -8.71 -1.00
C TYR A 17 -9.35 -8.77 -0.98
N ILE A 18 -9.94 -9.95 -0.85
CA ILE A 18 -11.41 -10.06 -0.63
C ILE A 18 -11.79 -9.43 0.70
N LEU A 19 -11.04 -9.72 1.77
CA LEU A 19 -11.25 -9.08 3.08
C LEU A 19 -11.03 -7.56 3.02
N SER A 20 -9.98 -7.11 2.32
CA SER A 20 -9.69 -5.71 2.09
C SER A 20 -10.88 -5.00 1.43
N SER A 21 -11.39 -5.55 0.34
CA SER A 21 -12.53 -5.01 -0.39
C SER A 21 -13.78 -4.91 0.51
N PHE A 22 -14.03 -5.93 1.32
CA PHE A 22 -15.14 -5.91 2.27
C PHE A 22 -14.97 -4.81 3.33
N VAL A 23 -13.80 -4.71 3.94
CA VAL A 23 -13.50 -3.70 4.96
C VAL A 23 -13.57 -2.29 4.38
N SER A 24 -13.11 -2.08 3.14
CA SER A 24 -13.08 -0.76 2.49
C SER A 24 -14.48 -0.15 2.29
N ILE A 25 -15.54 -0.96 2.21
CA ILE A 25 -16.93 -0.49 2.12
C ILE A 25 -17.37 0.20 3.42
N PHE A 26 -16.97 -0.35 4.57
CA PHE A 26 -17.40 0.14 5.88
C PHE A 26 -16.45 1.17 6.49
N LEU A 27 -15.17 1.11 6.17
CA LEU A 27 -14.14 1.97 6.76
C LEU A 27 -14.42 3.47 6.60
N PRO A 28 -14.95 3.97 5.46
CA PRO A 28 -15.29 5.39 5.30
C PRO A 28 -16.29 5.92 6.32
N HIS A 29 -17.12 5.05 6.89
CA HIS A 29 -18.15 5.46 7.85
C HIS A 29 -17.60 5.68 9.27
N VAL A 30 -16.46 5.04 9.59
CA VAL A 30 -15.88 5.05 10.94
C VAL A 30 -14.51 5.71 11.01
N TYR A 31 -13.78 5.84 9.91
CA TYR A 31 -12.39 6.30 9.90
C TYR A 31 -12.17 7.54 9.03
N ARG A 32 -12.01 8.68 9.65
CA ARG A 32 -11.46 9.96 9.14
C ARG A 32 -11.99 10.48 7.78
N ARG A 33 -13.21 10.11 7.35
CA ARG A 33 -13.77 10.54 6.06
C ARG A 33 -13.73 12.05 5.84
N LYS A 34 -14.00 12.85 6.89
CA LYS A 34 -13.97 14.32 6.80
C LYS A 34 -12.57 14.83 6.43
N VAL A 35 -11.52 14.20 6.95
CA VAL A 35 -10.13 14.58 6.68
C VAL A 35 -9.76 14.22 5.24
N VAL A 36 -10.06 13.00 4.80
CA VAL A 36 -9.83 12.56 3.42
C VAL A 36 -10.54 13.48 2.43
N LYS A 37 -11.83 13.74 2.66
CA LYS A 37 -12.61 14.66 1.82
C LYS A 37 -12.01 16.06 1.76
N LYS A 38 -11.63 16.62 2.91
CA LYS A 38 -11.02 17.96 2.98
C LYS A 38 -9.71 18.01 2.17
N ASN A 39 -8.86 17.00 2.31
CA ASN A 39 -7.59 16.95 1.59
C ASN A 39 -7.81 16.85 0.08
N LEU A 40 -8.74 16.00 -0.37
CA LEU A 40 -9.07 15.87 -1.80
C LEU A 40 -9.62 17.16 -2.39
N VAL A 41 -10.54 17.84 -1.71
CA VAL A 41 -11.08 19.14 -2.17
C VAL A 41 -9.98 20.20 -2.23
N ASN A 42 -9.05 20.22 -1.27
CA ASN A 42 -7.94 21.16 -1.30
C ASN A 42 -6.95 20.88 -2.45
N SER A 43 -6.73 19.59 -2.77
CA SER A 43 -5.83 19.20 -3.86
C SER A 43 -6.47 19.36 -5.24
N PHE A 44 -7.79 19.25 -5.33
CA PHE A 44 -8.57 19.33 -6.56
C PHE A 44 -9.74 20.30 -6.41
N PRO A 45 -9.50 21.63 -6.43
CA PRO A 45 -10.54 22.63 -6.12
C PRO A 45 -11.78 22.59 -7.01
N ASN A 46 -11.63 22.14 -8.26
CA ASN A 46 -12.69 22.08 -9.26
C ASN A 46 -13.30 20.68 -9.44
N ILE A 47 -13.03 19.76 -8.50
CA ILE A 47 -13.52 18.38 -8.60
C ILE A 47 -15.05 18.34 -8.49
N SER A 48 -15.70 17.60 -9.37
CA SER A 48 -17.14 17.35 -9.27
C SER A 48 -17.46 16.48 -8.04
N LYS A 49 -18.71 16.59 -7.56
CA LYS A 49 -19.15 15.77 -6.41
C LYS A 49 -19.05 14.27 -6.70
N PHE A 50 -19.34 13.85 -7.93
CA PHE A 50 -19.26 12.44 -8.34
C PHE A 50 -17.81 11.94 -8.32
N GLU A 51 -16.89 12.68 -8.93
CA GLU A 51 -15.46 12.33 -8.93
C GLU A 51 -14.88 12.31 -7.51
N LEU A 52 -15.26 13.28 -6.67
CA LEU A 52 -14.82 13.32 -5.28
C LEU A 52 -15.24 12.05 -4.50
N GLU A 53 -16.49 11.61 -4.65
CA GLU A 53 -16.95 10.39 -3.97
C GLU A 53 -16.25 9.14 -4.51
N ASN A 54 -15.97 9.08 -5.81
CA ASN A 54 -15.19 8.01 -6.42
C ASN A 54 -13.74 8.00 -5.88
N LEU A 55 -13.08 9.15 -5.79
CA LEU A 55 -11.73 9.25 -5.23
C LEU A 55 -11.70 8.86 -3.74
N ILE A 56 -12.71 9.23 -2.97
CA ILE A 56 -12.83 8.79 -1.57
C ILE A 56 -12.93 7.26 -1.52
N GLY A 57 -13.78 6.65 -2.35
CA GLY A 57 -13.90 5.19 -2.42
C GLY A 57 -12.57 4.50 -2.78
N ASN A 58 -11.91 4.98 -3.82
CA ASN A 58 -10.61 4.47 -4.26
C ASN A 58 -9.52 4.61 -3.19
N PHE A 59 -9.51 5.75 -2.48
CA PHE A 59 -8.60 5.94 -1.35
C PHE A 59 -8.76 4.86 -0.28
N TYR A 60 -10.00 4.56 0.12
CA TYR A 60 -10.22 3.55 1.16
C TYR A 60 -9.96 2.13 0.67
N ALA A 61 -10.27 1.82 -0.59
CA ALA A 61 -9.91 0.54 -1.19
C ALA A 61 -8.39 0.34 -1.16
N HIS A 62 -7.64 1.31 -1.67
CA HIS A 62 -6.18 1.25 -1.67
C HIS A 62 -5.57 1.24 -0.26
N PHE A 63 -6.11 2.03 0.66
CA PHE A 63 -5.66 2.06 2.05
C PHE A 63 -5.83 0.69 2.74
N CYS A 64 -6.96 0.01 2.48
CA CYS A 64 -7.19 -1.33 3.01
C CYS A 64 -6.23 -2.35 2.36
N ASP A 65 -5.99 -2.27 1.06
CA ASP A 65 -5.07 -3.16 0.36
C ASP A 65 -3.65 -3.06 0.95
N ILE A 66 -3.13 -1.86 1.11
CA ILE A 66 -1.82 -1.63 1.76
C ILE A 66 -1.79 -2.22 3.17
N PHE A 67 -2.85 -2.06 3.94
CA PHE A 67 -2.94 -2.61 5.30
C PHE A 67 -2.85 -4.15 5.29
N PHE A 68 -3.60 -4.82 4.41
CA PHE A 68 -3.58 -6.28 4.31
C PHE A 68 -2.28 -6.81 3.69
N GLU A 69 -1.67 -6.09 2.76
CA GLU A 69 -0.33 -6.41 2.23
C GLU A 69 0.74 -6.30 3.32
N THR A 70 0.65 -5.27 4.16
CA THR A 70 1.54 -5.13 5.33
C THR A 70 1.38 -6.31 6.29
N ILE A 71 0.15 -6.78 6.53
CA ILE A 71 -0.07 -8.03 7.29
C ILE A 71 0.60 -9.21 6.58
N LYS A 72 0.44 -9.34 5.27
CA LYS A 72 1.04 -10.42 4.48
C LYS A 72 2.57 -10.43 4.56
N SER A 73 3.20 -9.28 4.70
CA SER A 73 4.66 -9.16 4.77
C SER A 73 5.29 -9.97 5.91
N TYR A 74 4.53 -10.29 6.98
CA TYR A 74 5.01 -11.13 8.08
C TYR A 74 5.27 -12.59 7.70
N SER A 75 4.63 -13.10 6.64
CA SER A 75 4.74 -14.52 6.25
C SER A 75 5.01 -14.73 4.76
N ILE A 76 5.20 -13.67 3.99
CA ILE A 76 5.49 -13.77 2.56
C ILE A 76 6.86 -14.45 2.34
N SER A 77 6.91 -15.42 1.43
CA SER A 77 8.18 -16.05 1.09
C SER A 77 9.04 -15.16 0.21
N SER A 78 10.37 -15.31 0.30
CA SER A 78 11.30 -14.59 -0.59
C SER A 78 11.02 -14.85 -2.08
N LYS A 79 10.54 -16.06 -2.42
CA LYS A 79 10.15 -16.41 -3.79
C LYS A 79 8.94 -15.60 -4.26
N GLU A 80 7.94 -15.42 -3.42
CA GLU A 80 6.74 -14.64 -3.75
C GLU A 80 7.06 -13.14 -3.76
N LEU A 81 7.86 -12.66 -2.84
CA LEU A 81 8.29 -11.27 -2.81
C LEU A 81 9.07 -10.88 -4.07
N LYS A 82 10.01 -11.72 -4.53
CA LYS A 82 10.78 -11.49 -5.79
C LYS A 82 9.93 -11.43 -7.03
N LYS A 83 8.73 -12.02 -7.05
CA LYS A 83 7.80 -11.89 -8.18
C LYS A 83 7.09 -10.54 -8.20
N ARG A 84 6.98 -9.88 -7.04
CA ARG A 84 6.21 -8.63 -6.87
C ARG A 84 7.08 -7.39 -6.91
N VAL A 85 8.31 -7.50 -6.46
CA VAL A 85 9.26 -6.39 -6.42
C VAL A 85 10.26 -6.58 -7.55
N ILE A 86 10.23 -5.65 -8.48
CA ILE A 86 11.17 -5.59 -9.61
C ILE A 86 12.07 -4.38 -9.36
N PHE A 87 13.37 -4.63 -9.36
CA PHE A 87 14.37 -3.57 -9.31
C PHE A 87 14.85 -3.32 -10.74
N SER A 88 14.72 -2.09 -11.22
CA SER A 88 15.39 -1.62 -12.43
C SER A 88 16.78 -1.09 -12.05
N ASP A 89 17.72 -1.23 -12.97
CA ASP A 89 19.07 -0.64 -12.87
C ASP A 89 19.89 -1.02 -11.63
N ILE A 90 19.59 -2.20 -11.05
CA ILE A 90 20.28 -2.68 -9.85
C ILE A 90 21.77 -2.96 -10.13
N ASP A 91 22.14 -3.22 -11.38
CA ASP A 91 23.52 -3.54 -11.77
C ASP A 91 24.43 -2.33 -11.57
N GLU A 92 23.97 -1.11 -11.86
CA GLU A 92 24.73 0.11 -11.58
C GLU A 92 24.98 0.29 -10.09
N LEU A 93 23.97 0.04 -9.27
CA LEU A 93 24.09 0.11 -7.81
C LEU A 93 25.10 -0.92 -7.31
N ASN A 94 24.99 -2.18 -7.75
CA ASN A 94 25.92 -3.24 -7.37
C ASN A 94 27.37 -2.90 -7.76
N HIS A 95 27.59 -2.38 -8.96
CA HIS A 95 28.92 -1.98 -9.42
C HIS A 95 29.55 -0.88 -8.54
N LYS A 96 28.75 0.12 -8.11
CA LYS A 96 29.22 1.17 -7.19
C LYS A 96 29.55 0.59 -5.81
N LEU A 97 28.72 -0.33 -5.30
CA LEU A 97 28.93 -1.00 -4.01
C LEU A 97 30.21 -1.88 -4.04
N GLU A 98 30.45 -2.60 -5.13
CA GLU A 98 31.68 -3.38 -5.33
C GLU A 98 32.95 -2.50 -5.32
N LYS A 99 32.86 -1.30 -5.88
CA LYS A 99 33.92 -0.30 -5.83
C LYS A 99 34.04 0.40 -4.47
N LYS A 100 33.23 0.04 -3.50
CA LYS A 100 33.16 0.68 -2.17
C LYS A 100 32.88 2.20 -2.24
N GLU A 101 32.16 2.63 -3.28
CA GLU A 101 31.70 4.00 -3.40
C GLU A 101 30.58 4.27 -2.37
N LYS A 102 30.50 5.52 -1.91
CA LYS A 102 29.39 5.94 -1.05
C LYS A 102 28.16 6.18 -1.92
N VAL A 103 27.06 5.48 -1.61
CA VAL A 103 25.81 5.60 -2.33
C VAL A 103 24.73 6.15 -1.42
N LEU A 104 24.02 7.19 -1.87
CA LEU A 104 22.82 7.73 -1.23
C LEU A 104 21.60 7.32 -2.05
N VAL A 105 20.71 6.53 -1.43
CA VAL A 105 19.47 6.11 -2.06
C VAL A 105 18.33 7.00 -1.55
N LEU A 106 17.69 7.72 -2.46
CA LEU A 106 16.49 8.51 -2.17
C LEU A 106 15.26 7.69 -2.53
N THR A 107 14.35 7.54 -1.58
CA THR A 107 13.09 6.81 -1.77
C THR A 107 11.91 7.67 -1.38
N SER A 108 10.75 7.40 -1.97
CA SER A 108 9.48 7.98 -1.56
C SER A 108 8.45 6.89 -1.30
N HIS A 109 7.57 7.11 -0.32
CA HIS A 109 6.43 6.24 -0.09
C HIS A 109 5.27 6.69 -0.97
N GLN A 110 5.12 6.06 -2.14
CA GLN A 110 3.96 6.29 -3.01
C GLN A 110 2.95 5.13 -2.93
N CYS A 111 3.45 3.96 -2.76
CA CYS A 111 2.73 2.72 -2.49
C CYS A 111 3.49 1.89 -1.45
N ASN A 112 2.98 0.74 -1.16
CA ASN A 112 3.60 -0.17 -0.21
C ASN A 112 4.95 -0.70 -0.71
#